data_5f2ee380f9f38b9fcc745d80891ecff4
#
_entry.id   5f2ee380f9f38b9fcc745d80891ecff4
#
_cell.length_a   1.000
_cell.length_b   1.000
_cell.length_c   1.000
_cell.angle_alpha   90.00
_cell.angle_beta   90.00
_cell.angle_gamma   90.00
#
_symmetry.space_group_name_H-M   'P 1'
#
loop_
_entity.id
_entity.type
_entity.pdbx_description
1 polymer ?
#
loop_
_entity_poly.entity_id
_entity_poly.type
_entity_poly.pdbx_seq_one_letter_code
_entity_poly.pdbx_strand_id
1 'polypeptide(L)'
;MVVAVLPFFGVVAAFGIAPDTVPEPIELQHVVEDIALPAASVGTSEDAQYWREERIQRGDTVASILARLNVNDVDALTYLLQAKDVRSLYQLMPGRTIRVVTTEEGRLESLSYVNTDGRRLHVVRGESGFSSSEELPQTEQWVMQSSGQIETSLFAATDSSGIPEMVALQLAEIFSSDIDFHRDLRRGDRFSVVYEALAADGEFVGFGRVLSAEFVNQGHTFRAVFFRDNEGRNGYYTPDGRNMRKAFLRSPIEFSRVTSGFTSARFHPVLKTWRAHKGIDYGAPTGTRVRATADGHVTFVGRKGGYGNVVIVRHTNGYETLYAHLSGFNQGMRQGRRVVQGEIVGFVGSTGLATGPHLHYEFHVNGVHQNPMRLAMPPGPPITAQLRSAFEETAQPLFARLDMLRNTDLARLD
;
A
#
# COMPACT_ATOMS: atom_id res chain seq x y z
N MET A 1 11.58 -91.60 -8.46
CA MET A 1 10.97 -90.33 -8.73
C MET A 1 10.30 -89.83 -7.45
N VAL A 2 10.98 -89.07 -6.68
CA VAL A 2 10.52 -88.56 -5.36
C VAL A 2 10.00 -87.18 -5.56
N VAL A 3 8.70 -86.93 -5.31
CA VAL A 3 8.06 -85.61 -5.34
C VAL A 3 8.12 -85.06 -3.91
N ALA A 4 8.88 -84.01 -3.74
CA ALA A 4 8.92 -83.19 -2.48
C ALA A 4 7.80 -82.18 -2.48
N VAL A 5 6.88 -82.30 -1.55
CA VAL A 5 5.83 -81.31 -1.26
C VAL A 5 6.35 -80.36 -0.16
N LEU A 6 6.53 -79.10 -0.47
CA LEU A 6 6.84 -78.02 0.50
C LEU A 6 5.53 -77.48 1.11
N PRO A 7 5.42 -77.36 2.45
CA PRO A 7 4.26 -76.76 3.06
C PRO A 7 4.35 -75.26 3.02
N PHE A 8 3.31 -74.60 2.52
CA PHE A 8 3.08 -73.17 2.58
C PHE A 8 2.63 -72.74 4.00
N PHE A 9 3.47 -72.09 4.75
CA PHE A 9 3.06 -71.40 5.97
C PHE A 9 2.49 -70.06 5.65
N GLY A 10 1.17 -69.93 5.67
CA GLY A 10 0.47 -68.67 5.64
C GLY A 10 0.56 -67.99 7.02
N VAL A 11 1.20 -66.81 7.09
CA VAL A 11 1.15 -65.94 8.28
C VAL A 11 -0.17 -65.17 8.23
N VAL A 12 -1.12 -65.53 9.08
CA VAL A 12 -2.32 -64.75 9.32
C VAL A 12 -1.95 -63.71 10.38
N ALA A 13 -1.79 -62.43 9.99
CA ALA A 13 -1.70 -61.33 10.92
C ALA A 13 -3.10 -61.07 11.48
N ALA A 14 -3.36 -61.50 12.68
CA ALA A 14 -4.56 -61.12 13.44
C ALA A 14 -4.36 -59.72 13.99
N PHE A 15 -5.05 -58.75 13.45
CA PHE A 15 -5.19 -57.43 14.09
C PHE A 15 -6.17 -57.58 15.26
N GLY A 16 -5.63 -57.77 16.46
CA GLY A 16 -6.40 -57.68 17.70
C GLY A 16 -6.77 -56.22 17.95
N ILE A 17 -8.05 -55.89 17.86
CA ILE A 17 -8.59 -54.63 18.37
C ILE A 17 -8.53 -54.75 19.90
N ALA A 18 -7.71 -53.90 20.53
CA ALA A 18 -7.65 -53.86 21.99
C ALA A 18 -9.00 -53.38 22.56
N PRO A 19 -9.61 -54.07 23.52
CA PRO A 19 -10.92 -53.72 24.05
C PRO A 19 -10.96 -52.45 24.92
N ASP A 20 -9.83 -51.85 25.23
CA ASP A 20 -9.74 -50.78 26.22
C ASP A 20 -9.63 -49.34 25.64
N THR A 21 -10.03 -49.11 24.40
CA THR A 21 -10.04 -47.77 23.78
C THR A 21 -11.43 -47.16 23.67
N VAL A 22 -12.41 -47.62 24.39
CA VAL A 22 -13.68 -46.90 24.53
C VAL A 22 -13.45 -45.84 25.60
N PRO A 23 -13.44 -44.54 25.26
CA PRO A 23 -13.32 -43.49 26.28
C PRO A 23 -14.54 -43.63 27.21
N GLU A 24 -14.28 -43.70 28.50
CA GLU A 24 -15.36 -43.58 29.50
C GLU A 24 -16.18 -42.31 29.24
N PRO A 25 -17.52 -42.44 29.28
CA PRO A 25 -18.36 -41.26 29.10
C PRO A 25 -18.00 -40.26 30.21
N ILE A 26 -17.53 -39.05 29.81
CA ILE A 26 -17.30 -37.95 30.73
C ILE A 26 -18.69 -37.56 31.24
N GLU A 27 -18.99 -37.84 32.50
CA GLU A 27 -20.18 -37.30 33.18
C GLU A 27 -20.00 -35.77 33.28
N LEU A 28 -20.71 -35.04 32.41
CA LEU A 28 -20.79 -33.61 32.52
C LEU A 28 -21.69 -33.27 33.71
N GLN A 29 -21.07 -32.91 34.83
CA GLN A 29 -21.76 -32.34 35.98
C GLN A 29 -22.12 -30.89 35.65
N HIS A 30 -23.40 -30.62 35.40
CA HIS A 30 -23.88 -29.26 35.34
C HIS A 30 -23.89 -28.66 36.74
N VAL A 31 -22.86 -27.88 37.09
CA VAL A 31 -22.88 -27.07 38.29
C VAL A 31 -23.59 -25.78 37.96
N VAL A 32 -24.82 -25.60 38.39
CA VAL A 32 -25.52 -24.32 38.37
C VAL A 32 -25.08 -23.55 39.61
N GLU A 33 -24.19 -22.62 39.44
CA GLU A 33 -23.80 -21.70 40.51
C GLU A 33 -24.68 -20.45 40.42
N ASP A 34 -25.52 -20.24 41.40
CA ASP A 34 -26.31 -19.00 41.51
C ASP A 34 -25.36 -17.84 41.81
N ILE A 35 -24.97 -17.12 40.75
CA ILE A 35 -24.21 -15.87 40.92
C ILE A 35 -25.19 -14.83 41.42
N ALA A 36 -25.17 -14.56 42.71
CA ALA A 36 -25.88 -13.41 43.29
C ALA A 36 -25.31 -12.12 42.67
N LEU A 37 -25.99 -11.62 41.65
CA LEU A 37 -25.68 -10.29 41.15
C LEU A 37 -25.87 -9.29 42.29
N PRO A 38 -24.87 -8.45 42.59
CA PRO A 38 -25.06 -7.36 43.55
C PRO A 38 -26.27 -6.55 43.06
N ALA A 39 -27.22 -6.25 43.95
CA ALA A 39 -28.37 -5.42 43.62
C ALA A 39 -27.88 -4.17 42.92
N ALA A 40 -28.22 -4.02 41.62
CA ALA A 40 -27.92 -2.80 40.90
C ALA A 40 -28.57 -1.67 41.68
N SER A 41 -27.75 -0.86 42.34
CA SER A 41 -28.26 0.42 42.85
C SER A 41 -28.62 1.23 41.63
N VAL A 42 -29.93 1.28 41.31
CA VAL A 42 -30.47 2.23 40.35
C VAL A 42 -30.28 3.60 40.99
N GLY A 43 -29.10 4.13 40.92
CA GLY A 43 -28.87 5.54 41.14
C GLY A 43 -29.57 6.25 40.01
N THR A 44 -30.63 6.93 40.28
CA THR A 44 -31.18 8.01 39.46
C THR A 44 -30.16 9.14 39.50
N SER A 45 -29.03 9.03 38.74
CA SER A 45 -28.15 10.14 38.53
C SER A 45 -28.76 10.97 37.42
N GLU A 46 -29.06 12.23 37.67
CA GLU A 46 -29.45 13.22 36.67
C GLU A 46 -28.40 13.40 35.55
N ASP A 47 -27.26 12.72 35.66
CA ASP A 47 -26.13 12.72 34.72
C ASP A 47 -25.92 11.38 34.02
N ALA A 48 -26.94 10.55 33.82
CA ALA A 48 -26.79 9.31 33.09
C ALA A 48 -26.41 9.58 31.62
N GLN A 49 -25.23 9.13 31.25
CA GLN A 49 -24.73 9.24 29.88
C GLN A 49 -24.97 7.94 29.12
N TYR A 50 -25.54 8.04 27.91
CA TYR A 50 -25.87 6.92 27.08
C TYR A 50 -24.97 6.88 25.86
N TRP A 51 -24.21 5.81 25.72
CA TRP A 51 -23.44 5.50 24.53
C TRP A 51 -24.33 4.92 23.45
N ARG A 52 -24.28 5.51 22.26
CA ARG A 52 -25.01 5.04 21.09
C ARG A 52 -24.11 5.06 19.90
N GLU A 53 -24.23 4.08 19.03
CA GLU A 53 -23.49 4.03 17.80
C GLU A 53 -24.38 3.62 16.62
N GLU A 54 -24.04 4.11 15.45
CA GLU A 54 -24.79 3.86 14.22
C GLU A 54 -23.83 3.71 13.05
N ARG A 55 -24.07 2.68 12.24
CA ARG A 55 -23.30 2.45 11.03
C ARG A 55 -23.82 3.29 9.88
N ILE A 56 -22.96 4.04 9.24
CA ILE A 56 -23.27 4.90 8.09
C ILE A 56 -23.67 4.04 6.91
N GLN A 57 -24.83 4.35 6.32
CA GLN A 57 -25.36 3.71 5.13
C GLN A 57 -25.16 4.62 3.90
N ARG A 58 -25.28 4.03 2.71
CA ARG A 58 -25.15 4.81 1.47
C ARG A 58 -26.33 5.80 1.34
N GLY A 59 -26.00 7.08 1.19
CA GLY A 59 -26.99 8.17 1.10
C GLY A 59 -27.36 8.81 2.44
N ASP A 60 -26.74 8.39 3.54
CA ASP A 60 -26.94 9.04 4.83
C ASP A 60 -26.45 10.48 4.85
N THR A 61 -27.12 11.27 5.65
CA THR A 61 -26.72 12.62 6.04
C THR A 61 -26.46 12.66 7.54
N VAL A 62 -25.73 13.67 8.02
CA VAL A 62 -25.53 13.88 9.47
C VAL A 62 -26.86 13.91 10.21
N ALA A 63 -27.85 14.62 9.67
CA ALA A 63 -29.18 14.73 10.28
C ALA A 63 -29.91 13.38 10.37
N SER A 64 -29.83 12.55 9.31
CA SER A 64 -30.48 11.22 9.31
C SER A 64 -29.85 10.28 10.32
N ILE A 65 -28.54 10.33 10.49
CA ILE A 65 -27.81 9.49 11.47
C ILE A 65 -28.13 9.95 12.89
N LEU A 66 -28.09 11.26 13.17
CA LEU A 66 -28.43 11.79 14.48
C LEU A 66 -29.86 11.43 14.90
N ALA A 67 -30.81 11.45 13.94
CA ALA A 67 -32.19 11.01 14.20
C ALA A 67 -32.27 9.51 14.58
N ARG A 68 -31.50 8.63 13.91
CA ARG A 68 -31.46 7.20 14.28
C ARG A 68 -30.78 6.97 15.64
N LEU A 69 -29.84 7.84 16.00
CA LEU A 69 -29.17 7.83 17.31
C LEU A 69 -30.02 8.47 18.42
N ASN A 70 -31.26 8.89 18.13
CA ASN A 70 -32.14 9.61 19.04
C ASN A 70 -31.48 10.87 19.65
N VAL A 71 -30.72 11.60 18.85
CA VAL A 71 -30.17 12.89 19.24
C VAL A 71 -31.22 13.97 18.95
N ASN A 72 -31.78 14.56 19.97
CA ASN A 72 -32.79 15.60 19.92
C ASN A 72 -32.19 16.95 20.37
N ASP A 73 -31.23 17.45 19.64
CA ASP A 73 -30.39 18.60 20.03
C ASP A 73 -30.21 19.57 18.85
N VAL A 74 -30.97 20.65 18.88
CA VAL A 74 -30.96 21.66 17.80
C VAL A 74 -29.64 22.41 17.74
N ASP A 75 -29.02 22.67 18.89
CA ASP A 75 -27.74 23.37 18.96
C ASP A 75 -26.61 22.50 18.39
N ALA A 76 -26.64 21.20 18.73
CA ALA A 76 -25.73 20.20 18.16
C ALA A 76 -25.86 20.11 16.63
N LEU A 77 -27.11 19.97 16.15
CA LEU A 77 -27.37 19.89 14.71
C LEU A 77 -26.90 21.16 13.97
N THR A 78 -27.18 22.32 14.55
CA THR A 78 -26.73 23.62 13.99
C THR A 78 -25.21 23.69 13.90
N TYR A 79 -24.52 23.33 14.98
CA TYR A 79 -23.06 23.30 15.00
C TYR A 79 -22.49 22.34 13.97
N LEU A 80 -22.97 21.09 13.96
CA LEU A 80 -22.48 20.04 13.05
C LEU A 80 -22.73 20.34 11.57
N LEU A 81 -23.74 21.14 11.24
CA LEU A 81 -24.05 21.54 9.87
C LEU A 81 -23.42 22.86 9.43
N GLN A 82 -22.91 23.70 10.33
CA GLN A 82 -22.42 25.03 9.99
C GLN A 82 -20.94 25.28 10.33
N ALA A 83 -20.41 24.59 11.32
CA ALA A 83 -19.04 24.81 11.76
C ALA A 83 -18.01 24.33 10.72
N LYS A 84 -16.97 25.14 10.51
CA LYS A 84 -15.92 24.87 9.50
C LYS A 84 -14.98 23.76 9.91
N ASP A 85 -14.86 23.52 11.18
CA ASP A 85 -13.96 22.55 11.84
C ASP A 85 -14.52 21.13 11.91
N VAL A 86 -15.79 20.93 11.49
CA VAL A 86 -16.43 19.61 11.39
C VAL A 86 -16.69 19.16 9.94
N ARG A 87 -16.00 19.78 8.97
CA ARG A 87 -16.25 19.50 7.54
C ARG A 87 -16.07 18.05 7.12
N SER A 88 -15.31 17.28 7.84
CA SER A 88 -15.16 15.84 7.61
C SER A 88 -16.48 15.08 7.72
N LEU A 89 -17.50 15.60 8.44
CA LEU A 89 -18.85 15.04 8.47
C LEU A 89 -19.65 15.26 7.17
N TYR A 90 -19.20 16.13 6.27
CA TYR A 90 -19.87 16.29 4.97
C TYR A 90 -19.47 15.22 3.95
N GLN A 91 -18.44 14.44 4.27
CA GLN A 91 -17.95 13.31 3.47
C GLN A 91 -18.05 12.01 4.26
N LEU A 92 -19.28 11.68 4.65
CA LEU A 92 -19.57 10.43 5.38
C LEU A 92 -19.22 9.22 4.53
N MET A 93 -18.49 8.27 5.11
CA MET A 93 -18.15 7.02 4.45
C MET A 93 -19.10 5.90 4.85
N PRO A 94 -19.86 5.31 3.89
CA PRO A 94 -20.66 4.13 4.16
C PRO A 94 -19.81 3.00 4.75
N GLY A 95 -20.37 2.34 5.78
CA GLY A 95 -19.71 1.24 6.49
C GLY A 95 -18.89 1.66 7.72
N ARG A 96 -18.59 2.95 7.91
CA ARG A 96 -18.00 3.46 9.15
C ARG A 96 -19.06 3.75 10.19
N THR A 97 -18.64 3.85 11.45
CA THR A 97 -19.53 4.08 12.59
C THR A 97 -19.39 5.52 13.10
N ILE A 98 -20.51 6.14 13.42
CA ILE A 98 -20.58 7.35 14.24
C ILE A 98 -20.97 6.92 15.64
N ARG A 99 -20.24 7.39 16.63
CA ARG A 99 -20.50 7.19 18.06
C ARG A 99 -20.91 8.51 18.68
N VAL A 100 -21.91 8.46 19.54
CA VAL A 100 -22.35 9.61 20.31
C VAL A 100 -22.53 9.23 21.77
N VAL A 101 -22.30 10.21 22.63
CA VAL A 101 -22.71 10.17 24.04
C VAL A 101 -23.82 11.20 24.19
N THR A 102 -24.97 10.77 24.74
CA THR A 102 -26.14 11.63 24.93
C THR A 102 -26.65 11.55 26.35
N THR A 103 -27.39 12.56 26.80
CA THR A 103 -28.24 12.46 27.99
C THR A 103 -29.47 11.61 27.72
N GLU A 104 -30.29 11.34 28.73
CA GLU A 104 -31.55 10.64 28.60
C GLU A 104 -32.54 11.35 27.65
N GLU A 105 -32.54 12.68 27.64
CA GLU A 105 -33.39 13.51 26.78
C GLU A 105 -32.86 13.60 25.35
N GLY A 106 -31.72 12.99 25.04
CA GLY A 106 -31.11 13.00 23.72
C GLY A 106 -30.29 14.24 23.41
N ARG A 107 -29.84 14.99 24.43
CA ARG A 107 -28.83 16.04 24.23
C ARG A 107 -27.48 15.44 23.92
N LEU A 108 -26.79 15.99 22.93
CA LEU A 108 -25.46 15.52 22.53
C LEU A 108 -24.39 16.06 23.49
N GLU A 109 -23.67 15.16 24.13
CA GLU A 109 -22.49 15.47 24.98
C GLU A 109 -21.20 15.31 24.19
N SER A 110 -21.07 14.27 23.39
CA SER A 110 -19.95 14.13 22.47
C SER A 110 -20.31 13.33 21.24
N LEU A 111 -19.55 13.56 20.14
CA LEU A 111 -19.61 12.80 18.91
C LEU A 111 -18.20 12.41 18.46
N SER A 112 -18.02 11.17 18.03
CA SER A 112 -16.78 10.66 17.47
C SER A 112 -17.01 10.01 16.11
N TYR A 113 -16.17 10.34 15.14
CA TYR A 113 -16.21 9.81 13.78
C TYR A 113 -14.81 9.75 13.18
N VAL A 114 -14.44 8.64 12.55
CA VAL A 114 -13.16 8.53 11.81
C VAL A 114 -13.41 8.87 10.33
N ASN A 115 -12.79 9.95 9.86
CA ASN A 115 -12.99 10.49 8.51
C ASN A 115 -12.25 9.68 7.42
N THR A 116 -12.37 10.12 6.16
CA THR A 116 -11.71 9.50 4.99
C THR A 116 -10.20 9.42 5.11
N ASP A 117 -9.59 10.39 5.76
CA ASP A 117 -8.13 10.50 5.92
C ASP A 117 -7.61 9.68 7.10
N GLY A 118 -8.50 8.92 7.77
CA GLY A 118 -8.16 8.13 8.96
C GLY A 118 -8.02 8.97 10.23
N ARG A 119 -8.37 10.26 10.19
CA ARG A 119 -8.36 11.13 11.39
C ARG A 119 -9.68 11.00 12.14
N ARG A 120 -9.59 10.98 13.47
CA ARG A 120 -10.77 11.00 14.33
C ARG A 120 -11.20 12.44 14.55
N LEU A 121 -12.39 12.78 14.08
CA LEU A 121 -13.11 13.95 14.54
C LEU A 121 -13.74 13.63 15.90
N HIS A 122 -13.48 14.46 16.87
CA HIS A 122 -14.10 14.43 18.20
C HIS A 122 -14.77 15.78 18.45
N VAL A 123 -16.05 15.78 18.68
CA VAL A 123 -16.86 16.94 19.03
C VAL A 123 -17.34 16.80 20.47
N VAL A 124 -17.17 17.80 21.27
CA VAL A 124 -17.54 17.78 22.71
C VAL A 124 -18.35 19.03 23.04
N ARG A 125 -19.38 18.85 23.87
CA ARG A 125 -20.11 19.96 24.45
C ARG A 125 -19.28 20.55 25.60
N GLY A 126 -19.06 21.84 25.58
CA GLY A 126 -18.46 22.62 26.67
C GLY A 126 -19.45 23.62 27.25
N GLU A 127 -19.03 24.38 28.23
CA GLU A 127 -19.85 25.43 28.88
C GLU A 127 -20.32 26.52 27.92
N SER A 128 -19.52 26.85 26.90
CA SER A 128 -19.79 27.90 25.91
C SER A 128 -20.31 27.40 24.57
N GLY A 129 -20.69 26.13 24.46
CA GLY A 129 -21.14 25.48 23.23
C GLY A 129 -20.25 24.30 22.85
N PHE A 130 -20.25 23.94 21.56
CA PHE A 130 -19.46 22.82 21.06
C PHE A 130 -18.07 23.23 20.63
N SER A 131 -17.12 22.32 20.84
CA SER A 131 -15.77 22.38 20.28
C SER A 131 -15.44 21.10 19.54
N SER A 132 -14.54 21.18 18.56
CA SER A 132 -14.09 19.99 17.82
C SER A 132 -12.58 19.93 17.74
N SER A 133 -12.08 18.71 17.66
CA SER A 133 -10.67 18.42 17.40
C SER A 133 -10.56 17.26 16.40
N GLU A 134 -9.54 17.29 15.55
CA GLU A 134 -9.17 16.16 14.70
C GLU A 134 -7.78 15.64 15.06
N GLU A 135 -7.70 14.37 15.41
CA GLU A 135 -6.46 13.71 15.76
C GLU A 135 -6.24 12.44 14.94
N LEU A 136 -4.99 11.99 14.83
CA LEU A 136 -4.70 10.67 14.31
C LEU A 136 -4.91 9.66 15.45
N PRO A 137 -5.89 8.76 15.35
CA PRO A 137 -6.11 7.76 16.37
C PRO A 137 -4.91 6.81 16.45
N GLN A 138 -4.66 6.25 17.62
CA GLN A 138 -3.74 5.13 17.72
C GLN A 138 -4.33 3.97 16.93
N THR A 139 -3.61 3.55 15.87
CA THR A 139 -4.07 2.46 15.02
C THR A 139 -3.39 1.16 15.43
N GLU A 140 -4.19 0.14 15.58
CA GLU A 140 -3.73 -1.24 15.66
C GLU A 140 -3.51 -1.76 14.24
N GLN A 141 -2.45 -2.55 14.06
CA GLN A 141 -2.15 -3.18 12.78
C GLN A 141 -2.55 -4.65 12.84
N TRP A 142 -3.51 -5.01 12.01
CA TRP A 142 -3.92 -6.40 11.81
C TRP A 142 -3.28 -6.93 10.55
N VAL A 143 -2.78 -8.16 10.62
CA VAL A 143 -2.16 -8.81 9.47
C VAL A 143 -3.23 -9.65 8.76
N MET A 144 -3.57 -9.23 7.57
CA MET A 144 -4.48 -9.92 6.66
C MET A 144 -3.69 -10.70 5.61
N GLN A 145 -4.27 -11.79 5.13
CA GLN A 145 -3.66 -12.58 4.06
C GLN A 145 -4.74 -13.11 3.12
N SER A 146 -4.42 -13.14 1.84
CA SER A 146 -5.34 -13.65 0.81
C SER A 146 -4.56 -14.13 -0.40
N SER A 147 -5.21 -14.94 -1.24
CA SER A 147 -4.67 -15.45 -2.49
C SER A 147 -5.73 -15.37 -3.59
N GLY A 148 -5.29 -15.43 -4.84
CA GLY A 148 -6.18 -15.42 -5.98
C GLY A 148 -5.52 -15.95 -7.24
N GLN A 149 -6.36 -16.22 -8.24
CA GLN A 149 -5.96 -16.69 -9.56
C GLN A 149 -6.39 -15.71 -10.64
N ILE A 150 -5.53 -15.48 -11.62
CA ILE A 150 -5.81 -14.61 -12.75
C ILE A 150 -6.72 -15.33 -13.75
N GLU A 151 -7.92 -14.77 -13.95
CA GLU A 151 -8.84 -15.19 -15.02
C GLU A 151 -8.81 -14.19 -16.20
N THR A 152 -8.78 -12.90 -15.91
CA THR A 152 -8.78 -11.82 -16.92
C THR A 152 -7.72 -10.77 -16.65
N SER A 153 -7.67 -10.21 -15.44
CA SER A 153 -6.72 -9.18 -15.03
C SER A 153 -6.41 -9.29 -13.53
N LEU A 154 -5.33 -8.63 -13.08
CA LEU A 154 -4.99 -8.56 -11.66
C LEU A 154 -6.13 -7.94 -10.85
N PHE A 155 -6.68 -6.81 -11.29
CA PHE A 155 -7.73 -6.10 -10.55
C PHE A 155 -9.02 -6.92 -10.43
N ALA A 156 -9.42 -7.62 -11.50
CA ALA A 156 -10.58 -8.51 -11.42
C ALA A 156 -10.35 -9.68 -10.47
N ALA A 157 -9.14 -10.25 -10.46
CA ALA A 157 -8.78 -11.35 -9.58
C ALA A 157 -8.68 -10.92 -8.10
N THR A 158 -8.14 -9.72 -7.82
CA THR A 158 -8.09 -9.18 -6.45
C THR A 158 -9.49 -8.83 -5.94
N ASP A 159 -10.35 -8.25 -6.77
CA ASP A 159 -11.74 -7.94 -6.43
C ASP A 159 -12.53 -9.22 -6.08
N SER A 160 -12.44 -10.24 -6.92
CA SER A 160 -13.08 -11.55 -6.66
C SER A 160 -12.57 -12.25 -5.40
N SER A 161 -11.33 -11.96 -4.98
CA SER A 161 -10.72 -12.50 -3.75
C SER A 161 -10.94 -11.60 -2.53
N GLY A 162 -11.72 -10.53 -2.65
CA GLY A 162 -11.97 -9.56 -1.57
C GLY A 162 -10.73 -8.74 -1.16
N ILE A 163 -9.76 -8.64 -2.05
CA ILE A 163 -8.52 -7.88 -1.81
C ILE A 163 -8.74 -6.43 -2.27
N PRO A 164 -8.44 -5.44 -1.42
CA PRO A 164 -8.64 -4.04 -1.72
C PRO A 164 -7.84 -3.56 -2.92
N GLU A 165 -8.40 -2.61 -3.69
CA GLU A 165 -7.73 -2.03 -4.87
C GLU A 165 -6.35 -1.44 -4.54
N MET A 166 -6.20 -0.80 -3.38
CA MET A 166 -4.91 -0.27 -2.93
C MET A 166 -3.85 -1.36 -2.78
N VAL A 167 -4.22 -2.56 -2.33
CA VAL A 167 -3.31 -3.71 -2.22
C VAL A 167 -2.98 -4.25 -3.62
N ALA A 168 -3.96 -4.29 -4.53
CA ALA A 168 -3.74 -4.67 -5.93
C ALA A 168 -2.75 -3.73 -6.65
N LEU A 169 -2.87 -2.41 -6.42
CA LEU A 169 -1.92 -1.42 -6.93
C LEU A 169 -0.51 -1.64 -6.39
N GLN A 170 -0.38 -1.91 -5.10
CA GLN A 170 0.91 -2.23 -4.49
C GLN A 170 1.52 -3.51 -5.06
N LEU A 171 0.72 -4.57 -5.28
CA LEU A 171 1.18 -5.80 -5.93
C LEU A 171 1.73 -5.52 -7.34
N ALA A 172 0.98 -4.74 -8.13
CA ALA A 172 1.43 -4.35 -9.46
C ALA A 172 2.74 -3.53 -9.41
N GLU A 173 2.89 -2.62 -8.44
CA GLU A 173 4.13 -1.84 -8.26
C GLU A 173 5.31 -2.72 -7.85
N ILE A 174 5.12 -3.61 -6.86
CA ILE A 174 6.16 -4.50 -6.33
C ILE A 174 6.79 -5.34 -7.45
N PHE A 175 5.96 -5.95 -8.29
CA PHE A 175 6.42 -6.86 -9.34
C PHE A 175 6.60 -6.20 -10.71
N SER A 176 6.38 -4.89 -10.85
CA SER A 176 6.46 -4.16 -12.12
C SER A 176 7.82 -4.23 -12.82
N SER A 177 8.87 -4.58 -12.07
CA SER A 177 10.22 -4.76 -12.62
C SER A 177 10.40 -6.10 -13.32
N ASP A 178 9.64 -7.11 -12.94
CA ASP A 178 9.76 -8.50 -13.38
C ASP A 178 8.58 -8.93 -14.27
N ILE A 179 7.39 -8.34 -14.07
CA ILE A 179 6.15 -8.69 -14.76
C ILE A 179 5.54 -7.44 -15.40
N ASP A 180 5.30 -7.48 -16.72
CA ASP A 180 4.45 -6.49 -17.39
C ASP A 180 2.98 -6.94 -17.27
N PHE A 181 2.26 -6.34 -16.31
CA PHE A 181 0.87 -6.71 -16.01
C PHE A 181 -0.12 -6.47 -17.16
N HIS A 182 0.27 -5.77 -18.22
CA HIS A 182 -0.55 -5.61 -19.43
C HIS A 182 -0.27 -6.68 -20.49
N ARG A 183 0.93 -7.29 -20.48
CA ARG A 183 1.37 -8.18 -21.57
C ARG A 183 1.66 -9.60 -21.09
N ASP A 184 2.17 -9.77 -19.88
CA ASP A 184 2.75 -11.03 -19.42
C ASP A 184 1.76 -11.89 -18.66
N LEU A 185 0.63 -11.32 -18.16
CA LEU A 185 -0.39 -12.09 -17.43
C LEU A 185 -1.03 -13.16 -18.31
N ARG A 186 -1.24 -14.33 -17.71
CA ARG A 186 -1.94 -15.46 -18.33
C ARG A 186 -3.03 -15.95 -17.38
N ARG A 187 -4.09 -16.47 -17.96
CA ARG A 187 -5.10 -17.23 -17.21
C ARG A 187 -4.43 -18.39 -16.49
N GLY A 188 -4.72 -18.53 -15.19
CA GLY A 188 -4.10 -19.53 -14.34
C GLY A 188 -2.88 -19.07 -13.56
N ASP A 189 -2.33 -17.87 -13.85
CA ASP A 189 -1.35 -17.23 -12.97
C ASP A 189 -1.96 -17.01 -11.58
N ARG A 190 -1.13 -17.07 -10.53
CA ARG A 190 -1.60 -17.00 -9.15
C ARG A 190 -0.83 -15.96 -8.37
N PHE A 191 -1.46 -15.44 -7.34
CA PHE A 191 -0.80 -14.58 -6.37
C PHE A 191 -1.26 -14.87 -4.96
N SER A 192 -0.37 -14.61 -4.01
CA SER A 192 -0.65 -14.61 -2.58
C SER A 192 -0.09 -13.33 -1.98
N VAL A 193 -0.81 -12.74 -1.03
CA VAL A 193 -0.44 -11.48 -0.43
C VAL A 193 -0.71 -11.48 1.07
N VAL A 194 0.23 -10.92 1.84
CA VAL A 194 0.09 -10.60 3.26
C VAL A 194 0.19 -9.07 3.38
N TYR A 195 -0.80 -8.44 3.99
CA TYR A 195 -0.90 -6.99 4.05
C TYR A 195 -1.47 -6.50 5.38
N GLU A 196 -1.24 -5.24 5.70
CA GLU A 196 -1.74 -4.59 6.90
C GLU A 196 -3.18 -4.11 6.69
N ALA A 197 -4.06 -4.39 7.65
CA ALA A 197 -5.30 -3.68 7.86
C ALA A 197 -5.15 -2.83 9.12
N LEU A 198 -5.62 -1.60 9.07
CA LEU A 198 -5.52 -0.65 10.16
C LEU A 198 -6.86 -0.58 10.89
N ALA A 199 -6.84 -0.74 12.18
CA ALA A 199 -7.99 -0.57 13.05
C ALA A 199 -7.74 0.54 14.06
N ALA A 200 -8.78 1.26 14.44
CA ALA A 200 -8.77 2.24 15.52
C ALA A 200 -9.95 1.95 16.43
N ASP A 201 -9.70 1.74 17.72
CA ASP A 201 -10.71 1.32 18.71
C ASP A 201 -11.51 0.08 18.26
N GLY A 202 -10.83 -0.89 17.66
CA GLY A 202 -11.46 -2.11 17.15
C GLY A 202 -12.22 -1.93 15.84
N GLU A 203 -12.29 -0.72 15.26
CA GLU A 203 -12.92 -0.46 13.97
C GLU A 203 -11.89 -0.42 12.85
N PHE A 204 -12.24 -1.05 11.73
CA PHE A 204 -11.46 -0.95 10.52
C PHE A 204 -11.44 0.50 9.99
N VAL A 205 -10.25 1.09 9.85
CA VAL A 205 -10.08 2.46 9.36
C VAL A 205 -9.41 2.54 8.00
N GLY A 206 -8.75 1.47 7.56
CA GLY A 206 -8.10 1.45 6.26
C GLY A 206 -7.15 0.28 6.07
N PHE A 207 -6.49 0.27 4.93
CA PHE A 207 -5.44 -0.71 4.63
C PHE A 207 -4.07 -0.03 4.64
N GLY A 208 -3.08 -0.76 5.13
CA GLY A 208 -1.70 -0.34 5.15
C GLY A 208 -0.93 -0.86 3.93
N ARG A 209 0.28 -1.28 4.19
CA ARG A 209 1.19 -1.77 3.14
C ARG A 209 1.08 -3.27 2.96
N VAL A 210 1.51 -3.72 1.81
CA VAL A 210 1.83 -5.14 1.58
C VAL A 210 3.08 -5.48 2.39
N LEU A 211 3.00 -6.51 3.23
CA LEU A 211 4.13 -7.00 4.03
C LEU A 211 4.94 -8.04 3.28
N SER A 212 4.27 -8.95 2.60
CA SER A 212 4.91 -9.90 1.68
C SER A 212 3.94 -10.29 0.57
N ALA A 213 4.51 -10.69 -0.57
CA ALA A 213 3.74 -11.15 -1.71
C ALA A 213 4.48 -12.23 -2.48
N GLU A 214 3.71 -13.13 -3.09
CA GLU A 214 4.17 -14.10 -4.07
C GLU A 214 3.33 -13.94 -5.34
N PHE A 215 3.97 -14.00 -6.49
CA PHE A 215 3.30 -14.04 -7.79
C PHE A 215 3.89 -15.17 -8.62
N VAL A 216 3.04 -16.06 -9.10
CA VAL A 216 3.41 -17.12 -10.03
C VAL A 216 2.91 -16.74 -11.40
N ASN A 217 3.81 -16.34 -12.28
CA ASN A 217 3.51 -15.93 -13.66
C ASN A 217 4.17 -16.88 -14.64
N GLN A 218 3.38 -17.54 -15.47
CA GLN A 218 3.85 -18.49 -16.48
C GLN A 218 4.81 -19.55 -15.89
N GLY A 219 4.51 -20.04 -14.67
CA GLY A 219 5.30 -21.04 -13.95
C GLY A 219 6.52 -20.48 -13.21
N HIS A 220 6.86 -19.23 -13.35
CA HIS A 220 7.94 -18.58 -12.59
C HIS A 220 7.40 -17.94 -11.32
N THR A 221 8.05 -18.24 -10.19
CA THR A 221 7.65 -17.71 -8.88
C THR A 221 8.49 -16.50 -8.51
N PHE A 222 7.83 -15.38 -8.26
CA PHE A 222 8.42 -14.14 -7.76
C PHE A 222 7.96 -13.93 -6.33
N ARG A 223 8.89 -13.62 -5.41
CA ARG A 223 8.60 -13.37 -4.00
C ARG A 223 9.17 -12.04 -3.56
N ALA A 224 8.42 -11.34 -2.77
CA ALA A 224 8.81 -10.05 -2.20
C ALA A 224 8.43 -9.97 -0.73
N VAL A 225 9.28 -9.34 0.07
CA VAL A 225 9.01 -9.00 1.46
C VAL A 225 9.38 -7.55 1.70
N PHE A 226 8.54 -6.84 2.44
CA PHE A 226 8.84 -5.49 2.89
C PHE A 226 9.85 -5.54 4.04
N PHE A 227 10.88 -4.72 3.94
CA PHE A 227 11.84 -4.53 5.00
C PHE A 227 12.17 -3.05 5.19
N ARG A 228 12.28 -2.62 6.44
CA ARG A 228 12.73 -1.28 6.84
C ARG A 228 13.94 -1.44 7.74
N ASP A 229 15.02 -0.74 7.41
CA ASP A 229 16.22 -0.72 8.25
C ASP A 229 16.12 0.33 9.39
N ASN A 230 17.12 0.30 10.27
CA ASN A 230 17.20 1.21 11.42
C ASN A 230 17.47 2.68 11.03
N GLU A 231 17.85 2.95 9.78
CA GLU A 231 18.04 4.29 9.23
C GLU A 231 16.75 4.80 8.54
N GLY A 232 15.66 4.02 8.59
CA GLY A 232 14.37 4.35 8.00
C GLY A 232 14.29 4.10 6.49
N ARG A 233 15.33 3.54 5.86
CA ARG A 233 15.25 3.11 4.46
C ARG A 233 14.36 1.88 4.37
N ASN A 234 13.46 1.86 3.41
CA ASN A 234 12.53 0.76 3.24
C ASN A 234 12.42 0.36 1.77
N GLY A 235 11.98 -0.87 1.55
CA GLY A 235 11.80 -1.42 0.22
C GLY A 235 11.30 -2.84 0.25
N TYR A 236 11.06 -3.37 -0.94
CA TYR A 236 10.72 -4.78 -1.13
C TYR A 236 11.96 -5.53 -1.61
N TYR A 237 12.18 -6.68 -1.03
CA TYR A 237 13.34 -7.52 -1.29
C TYR A 237 12.93 -8.95 -1.56
N THR A 238 13.67 -9.62 -2.45
CA THR A 238 13.56 -11.06 -2.68
C THR A 238 14.06 -11.86 -1.47
N PRO A 239 13.78 -13.17 -1.37
CA PRO A 239 14.28 -14.00 -0.26
C PRO A 239 15.80 -14.00 -0.10
N ASP A 240 16.55 -13.83 -1.18
CA ASP A 240 17.99 -13.70 -1.17
C ASP A 240 18.50 -12.28 -0.87
N GLY A 241 17.57 -11.33 -0.60
CA GLY A 241 17.89 -9.94 -0.19
C GLY A 241 18.23 -9.01 -1.35
N ARG A 242 17.89 -9.37 -2.60
CA ARG A 242 17.96 -8.44 -3.73
C ARG A 242 16.81 -7.46 -3.67
N ASN A 243 17.07 -6.19 -3.97
CA ASN A 243 16.05 -5.18 -4.02
C ASN A 243 15.15 -5.38 -5.25
N MET A 244 13.82 -5.43 -5.05
CA MET A 244 12.83 -5.54 -6.13
C MET A 244 12.72 -4.26 -6.96
N ARG A 245 13.03 -3.11 -6.35
CA ARG A 245 13.11 -1.85 -7.08
C ARG A 245 14.32 -1.84 -8.00
N LYS A 246 14.11 -1.45 -9.24
CA LYS A 246 15.24 -1.01 -10.07
C LYS A 246 15.83 0.27 -9.48
N ALA A 247 17.14 0.42 -9.59
CA ALA A 247 17.82 1.62 -9.11
C ALA A 247 17.25 2.89 -9.77
N PHE A 248 16.67 2.76 -10.97
CA PHE A 248 16.10 3.89 -11.71
C PHE A 248 14.70 3.58 -12.22
N LEU A 249 13.78 4.55 -12.11
CA LEU A 249 12.51 4.52 -12.80
C LEU A 249 12.72 4.52 -14.31
N ARG A 250 11.90 3.80 -15.05
CA ARG A 250 11.93 3.80 -16.52
C ARG A 250 11.59 5.15 -17.13
N SER A 251 10.72 5.91 -16.48
CA SER A 251 10.29 7.24 -16.91
C SER A 251 10.26 8.21 -15.75
N PRO A 252 10.77 9.43 -15.92
CA PRO A 252 10.66 10.52 -14.94
C PRO A 252 9.26 11.16 -14.89
N ILE A 253 8.34 10.78 -15.78
CA ILE A 253 6.97 11.30 -15.85
C ILE A 253 5.99 10.13 -15.94
N GLU A 254 4.88 10.22 -15.22
CA GLU A 254 3.74 9.31 -15.37
C GLU A 254 3.00 9.60 -16.68
N PHE A 255 2.51 8.55 -17.32
CA PHE A 255 1.65 8.65 -18.50
C PHE A 255 2.19 9.54 -19.61
N SER A 256 3.50 9.46 -19.93
CA SER A 256 4.12 10.26 -20.97
C SER A 256 4.40 9.46 -22.25
N ARG A 257 4.31 10.13 -23.37
CA ARG A 257 4.71 9.60 -24.68
C ARG A 257 6.13 10.07 -25.00
N VAL A 258 7.01 9.17 -25.39
CA VAL A 258 8.30 9.53 -25.97
C VAL A 258 8.05 10.21 -27.34
N THR A 259 8.39 11.49 -27.45
CA THR A 259 8.26 12.29 -28.67
C THR A 259 9.52 12.30 -29.51
N SER A 260 10.70 12.17 -28.84
CA SER A 260 11.97 12.03 -29.52
C SER A 260 12.93 11.15 -28.71
N GLY A 261 13.51 10.16 -29.35
CA GLY A 261 14.46 9.24 -28.75
C GLY A 261 15.91 9.72 -28.82
N PHE A 262 16.78 8.97 -28.12
CA PHE A 262 18.23 9.14 -28.17
C PHE A 262 18.76 8.79 -29.57
N THR A 263 19.54 9.68 -30.19
CA THR A 263 20.11 9.47 -31.52
C THR A 263 21.44 10.18 -31.70
N SER A 264 22.34 9.58 -32.46
CA SER A 264 23.63 10.18 -32.79
C SER A 264 23.54 11.36 -33.76
N ALA A 265 22.46 11.41 -34.59
CA ALA A 265 22.21 12.52 -35.52
C ALA A 265 20.73 12.65 -35.81
N ARG A 266 20.16 13.85 -35.58
CA ARG A 266 18.84 14.27 -36.04
C ARG A 266 18.89 15.71 -36.53
N PHE A 267 17.98 16.08 -37.41
CA PHE A 267 17.82 17.49 -37.79
C PHE A 267 17.18 18.24 -36.63
N HIS A 268 17.90 19.24 -36.10
CA HIS A 268 17.43 19.99 -34.93
C HIS A 268 16.38 21.02 -35.35
N PRO A 269 15.14 20.98 -34.86
CA PRO A 269 14.04 21.78 -35.41
C PRO A 269 14.22 23.30 -35.20
N VAL A 270 14.88 23.71 -34.12
CA VAL A 270 15.13 25.15 -33.83
C VAL A 270 16.41 25.63 -34.53
N LEU A 271 17.50 24.89 -34.42
CA LEU A 271 18.82 25.30 -34.94
C LEU A 271 18.99 24.99 -36.42
N LYS A 272 18.08 24.21 -37.00
CA LYS A 272 18.09 23.78 -38.43
C LYS A 272 19.44 23.16 -38.85
N THR A 273 20.08 22.44 -37.97
CA THR A 273 21.36 21.74 -38.18
C THR A 273 21.28 20.29 -37.70
N TRP A 274 22.07 19.41 -38.29
CA TRP A 274 22.19 18.03 -37.80
C TRP A 274 22.98 17.96 -36.50
N ARG A 275 22.35 17.43 -35.45
CA ARG A 275 22.97 17.28 -34.13
C ARG A 275 22.56 15.97 -33.46
N ALA A 276 23.42 15.48 -32.61
CA ALA A 276 23.09 14.38 -31.72
C ALA A 276 22.00 14.81 -30.72
N HIS A 277 21.04 13.95 -30.48
CA HIS A 277 20.08 14.06 -29.38
C HIS A 277 20.53 13.11 -28.26
N LYS A 278 21.13 13.70 -27.23
CA LYS A 278 21.79 12.97 -26.14
C LYS A 278 20.86 12.64 -24.97
N GLY A 279 19.56 12.76 -25.17
CA GLY A 279 18.53 12.49 -24.19
C GLY A 279 17.28 11.89 -24.83
N ILE A 280 16.22 11.84 -24.04
CA ILE A 280 14.86 11.45 -24.47
C ILE A 280 13.94 12.61 -24.18
N ASP A 281 13.10 12.96 -25.16
CA ASP A 281 12.06 13.96 -24.99
C ASP A 281 10.73 13.26 -24.70
N TYR A 282 10.15 13.57 -23.55
CA TYR A 282 8.84 13.12 -23.12
C TYR A 282 7.83 14.24 -23.29
N GLY A 283 6.89 14.08 -24.22
CA GLY A 283 5.80 15.02 -24.42
C GLY A 283 4.79 14.95 -23.29
N ALA A 284 4.56 16.10 -22.64
CA ALA A 284 3.57 16.23 -21.57
C ALA A 284 3.14 17.69 -21.43
N PRO A 285 1.92 17.99 -20.93
CA PRO A 285 1.47 19.35 -20.68
C PRO A 285 2.39 20.11 -19.71
N THR A 286 2.47 21.44 -19.87
CA THR A 286 3.16 22.29 -18.91
C THR A 286 2.56 22.10 -17.51
N GLY A 287 3.42 21.99 -16.48
CA GLY A 287 3.01 21.77 -15.11
C GLY A 287 2.92 20.28 -14.70
N THR A 288 3.08 19.33 -15.65
CA THR A 288 3.18 17.90 -15.32
C THR A 288 4.35 17.65 -14.38
N ARG A 289 4.15 16.87 -13.34
CA ARG A 289 5.17 16.56 -12.30
C ARG A 289 6.32 15.74 -12.90
N VAL A 290 7.54 16.18 -12.63
CA VAL A 290 8.78 15.49 -12.99
C VAL A 290 9.41 14.91 -11.74
N ARG A 291 9.69 13.61 -11.75
CA ARG A 291 10.21 12.86 -10.61
C ARG A 291 11.68 12.51 -10.77
N ALA A 292 12.41 12.50 -9.66
CA ALA A 292 13.75 11.91 -9.61
C ALA A 292 13.65 10.43 -9.98
N THR A 293 14.44 9.98 -10.94
CA THR A 293 14.41 8.58 -11.37
C THR A 293 15.12 7.63 -10.42
N ALA A 294 15.96 8.14 -9.52
CA ALA A 294 16.66 7.36 -8.48
C ALA A 294 17.00 8.25 -7.27
N ASP A 295 17.39 7.60 -6.17
CA ASP A 295 17.95 8.28 -5.00
C ASP A 295 19.26 8.98 -5.38
N GLY A 296 19.49 10.19 -4.87
CA GLY A 296 20.70 10.93 -5.18
C GLY A 296 20.79 12.29 -4.47
N HIS A 297 21.77 13.08 -4.91
CA HIS A 297 21.99 14.44 -4.44
C HIS A 297 21.92 15.40 -5.63
N VAL A 298 21.19 16.47 -5.46
CA VAL A 298 21.07 17.53 -6.47
C VAL A 298 22.43 18.23 -6.60
N THR A 299 23.00 18.20 -7.80
CA THR A 299 24.29 18.85 -8.10
C THR A 299 24.08 20.21 -8.75
N PHE A 300 22.93 20.43 -9.39
CA PHE A 300 22.61 21.71 -10.02
C PHE A 300 21.10 21.95 -10.04
N VAL A 301 20.69 23.18 -9.76
CA VAL A 301 19.34 23.70 -9.98
C VAL A 301 19.47 25.11 -10.50
N GLY A 302 18.83 25.41 -11.62
CA GLY A 302 18.87 26.75 -12.21
C GLY A 302 18.71 26.76 -13.71
N ARG A 303 19.02 27.88 -14.35
CA ARG A 303 18.99 28.03 -15.80
C ARG A 303 20.34 27.71 -16.42
N LYS A 304 20.39 26.87 -17.46
CA LYS A 304 21.61 26.42 -18.10
C LYS A 304 21.44 26.40 -19.63
N GLY A 305 21.91 27.45 -20.29
CA GLY A 305 21.98 27.54 -21.76
C GLY A 305 20.70 27.06 -22.47
N GLY A 306 20.87 26.25 -23.50
CA GLY A 306 19.76 25.69 -24.29
C GLY A 306 18.80 24.77 -23.52
N TYR A 307 19.21 24.23 -22.40
CA TYR A 307 18.37 23.38 -21.53
C TYR A 307 17.24 24.17 -20.81
N GLY A 308 17.37 25.51 -20.71
CA GLY A 308 16.42 26.31 -19.92
C GLY A 308 16.56 26.04 -18.43
N ASN A 309 15.45 25.90 -17.72
CA ASN A 309 15.45 25.50 -16.32
C ASN A 309 15.77 24.01 -16.20
N VAL A 310 16.76 23.66 -15.38
CA VAL A 310 17.31 22.30 -15.29
C VAL A 310 17.58 21.91 -13.83
N VAL A 311 17.34 20.65 -13.53
CA VAL A 311 17.80 19.96 -12.32
C VAL A 311 18.74 18.87 -12.76
N ILE A 312 19.87 18.72 -12.06
CA ILE A 312 20.83 17.64 -12.25
C ILE A 312 20.98 16.91 -10.92
N VAL A 313 20.84 15.59 -10.95
CA VAL A 313 20.95 14.72 -9.78
C VAL A 313 22.07 13.73 -10.00
N ARG A 314 23.01 13.69 -9.07
CA ARG A 314 24.06 12.67 -9.01
C ARG A 314 23.64 11.54 -8.12
N HIS A 315 23.77 10.33 -8.62
CA HIS A 315 23.45 9.09 -7.96
C HIS A 315 24.72 8.34 -7.57
N THR A 316 24.59 7.21 -6.91
CA THR A 316 25.71 6.30 -6.61
C THR A 316 26.31 5.70 -7.90
N ASN A 317 27.51 5.14 -7.80
CA ASN A 317 28.18 4.39 -8.89
C ASN A 317 28.36 5.18 -10.20
N GLY A 318 28.59 6.51 -10.10
CA GLY A 318 28.90 7.35 -11.26
C GLY A 318 27.71 7.65 -12.19
N TYR A 319 26.48 7.37 -11.75
CA TYR A 319 25.29 7.75 -12.49
C TYR A 319 24.91 9.21 -12.24
N GLU A 320 24.37 9.86 -13.27
CA GLU A 320 23.81 11.21 -13.18
C GLU A 320 22.59 11.33 -14.11
N THR A 321 21.59 12.04 -13.66
CA THR A 321 20.39 12.34 -14.46
C THR A 321 20.14 13.82 -14.56
N LEU A 322 19.66 14.27 -15.74
CA LEU A 322 19.39 15.66 -16.05
C LEU A 322 17.92 15.80 -16.51
N TYR A 323 17.23 16.78 -15.93
CA TYR A 323 15.83 17.11 -16.18
C TYR A 323 15.75 18.53 -16.68
N ALA A 324 15.42 18.76 -17.94
CA ALA A 324 15.48 20.08 -18.59
C ALA A 324 14.15 20.53 -19.17
N HIS A 325 14.14 21.80 -19.65
CA HIS A 325 12.99 22.55 -20.18
C HIS A 325 11.89 22.75 -19.15
N LEU A 326 12.22 22.72 -17.84
CA LEU A 326 11.26 22.82 -16.75
C LEU A 326 10.58 24.18 -16.72
N SER A 327 9.29 24.23 -16.37
CA SER A 327 8.58 25.49 -16.07
C SER A 327 8.99 26.06 -14.71
N GLY A 328 9.31 25.18 -13.76
CA GLY A 328 9.72 25.55 -12.40
C GLY A 328 10.26 24.33 -11.64
N PHE A 329 10.81 24.63 -10.47
CA PHE A 329 11.37 23.64 -9.56
C PHE A 329 10.40 23.34 -8.44
N ASN A 330 10.48 22.15 -7.84
CA ASN A 330 9.70 21.86 -6.65
C ASN A 330 10.18 22.70 -5.46
N GLN A 331 9.27 22.98 -4.53
CA GLN A 331 9.57 23.80 -3.35
C GLN A 331 10.76 23.23 -2.57
N GLY A 332 11.70 24.10 -2.21
CA GLY A 332 12.91 23.73 -1.49
C GLY A 332 13.96 22.97 -2.32
N MET A 333 13.81 22.83 -3.64
CA MET A 333 14.82 22.25 -4.50
C MET A 333 16.04 23.17 -4.58
N ARG A 334 17.22 22.64 -4.18
CA ARG A 334 18.50 23.37 -4.17
C ARG A 334 19.67 22.43 -4.30
N GLN A 335 20.80 22.95 -4.72
CA GLN A 335 22.06 22.19 -4.76
C GLN A 335 22.40 21.63 -3.38
N GLY A 336 22.92 20.41 -3.34
CA GLY A 336 23.25 19.66 -2.13
C GLY A 336 22.07 18.94 -1.49
N ARG A 337 20.82 19.20 -1.91
CA ARG A 337 19.65 18.50 -1.38
C ARG A 337 19.69 17.02 -1.77
N ARG A 338 19.42 16.13 -0.80
CA ARG A 338 19.12 14.73 -1.07
C ARG A 338 17.70 14.60 -1.63
N VAL A 339 17.53 13.80 -2.66
CA VAL A 339 16.25 13.39 -3.24
C VAL A 339 16.15 11.88 -3.23
N VAL A 340 14.91 11.39 -3.10
CA VAL A 340 14.62 9.96 -3.19
C VAL A 340 13.93 9.64 -4.51
N GLN A 341 14.03 8.38 -4.96
CA GLN A 341 13.35 7.91 -6.17
C GLN A 341 11.85 8.20 -6.10
N GLY A 342 11.29 8.80 -7.16
CA GLY A 342 9.89 9.18 -7.24
C GLY A 342 9.57 10.57 -6.67
N GLU A 343 10.51 11.22 -5.97
CA GLU A 343 10.31 12.58 -5.46
C GLU A 343 10.21 13.61 -6.59
N ILE A 344 9.28 14.56 -6.48
CA ILE A 344 9.09 15.62 -7.48
C ILE A 344 10.29 16.58 -7.44
N VAL A 345 10.99 16.72 -8.55
CA VAL A 345 12.12 17.64 -8.71
C VAL A 345 11.74 18.95 -9.42
N GLY A 346 10.66 18.92 -10.21
CA GLY A 346 10.18 20.08 -10.95
C GLY A 346 8.95 19.77 -11.78
N PHE A 347 8.65 20.64 -12.72
CA PHE A 347 7.45 20.56 -13.54
C PHE A 347 7.79 20.78 -15.01
N VAL A 348 7.15 20.04 -15.91
CA VAL A 348 7.32 20.17 -17.36
C VAL A 348 7.06 21.60 -17.81
N GLY A 349 7.85 22.08 -18.74
CA GLY A 349 7.72 23.38 -19.34
C GLY A 349 8.19 23.41 -20.79
N SER A 350 8.60 24.59 -21.25
CA SER A 350 9.10 24.85 -22.58
C SER A 350 10.21 25.93 -22.53
N THR A 351 11.00 25.93 -21.46
CA THR A 351 12.08 26.93 -21.28
C THR A 351 13.33 26.53 -22.07
N GLY A 352 14.15 27.49 -22.48
CA GLY A 352 15.35 27.25 -23.29
C GLY A 352 15.05 26.99 -24.76
N LEU A 353 15.79 26.07 -25.39
CA LEU A 353 15.64 25.74 -26.82
C LEU A 353 14.61 24.61 -27.01
N ALA A 354 13.34 24.90 -26.70
CA ALA A 354 12.22 23.99 -26.84
C ALA A 354 11.22 24.50 -27.87
N THR A 355 10.62 23.61 -28.67
CA THR A 355 9.58 23.91 -29.65
C THR A 355 8.16 23.85 -29.09
N GLY A 356 8.00 23.26 -27.93
CA GLY A 356 6.74 23.08 -27.23
C GLY A 356 6.94 22.39 -25.89
N PRO A 357 5.88 22.22 -25.08
CA PRO A 357 5.99 21.62 -23.77
C PRO A 357 6.47 20.16 -23.83
N HIS A 358 7.59 19.87 -23.20
CA HIS A 358 8.16 18.53 -23.02
C HIS A 358 9.22 18.53 -21.92
N LEU A 359 9.54 17.36 -21.40
CA LEU A 359 10.72 17.12 -20.59
C LEU A 359 11.82 16.57 -21.48
N HIS A 360 12.98 17.20 -21.45
CA HIS A 360 14.22 16.59 -21.95
C HIS A 360 14.94 15.92 -20.79
N TYR A 361 15.14 14.60 -20.91
CA TYR A 361 15.76 13.75 -19.89
C TYR A 361 17.05 13.11 -20.41
N GLU A 362 18.15 13.32 -19.70
CA GLU A 362 19.43 12.68 -19.99
C GLU A 362 19.82 11.72 -18.86
N PHE A 363 20.49 10.64 -19.25
CA PHE A 363 21.04 9.64 -18.35
C PHE A 363 22.53 9.48 -18.65
N HIS A 364 23.38 9.70 -17.65
CA HIS A 364 24.83 9.63 -17.80
C HIS A 364 25.40 8.53 -16.93
N VAL A 365 26.43 7.85 -17.46
CA VAL A 365 27.27 6.87 -16.72
C VAL A 365 28.70 7.33 -16.83
N ASN A 366 29.34 7.67 -15.71
CA ASN A 366 30.68 8.23 -15.64
C ASN A 366 30.88 9.42 -16.61
N GLY A 367 29.90 10.31 -16.70
CA GLY A 367 29.92 11.49 -17.57
C GLY A 367 29.56 11.24 -19.03
N VAL A 368 29.37 9.98 -19.44
CA VAL A 368 29.01 9.61 -20.81
C VAL A 368 27.49 9.44 -20.93
N HIS A 369 26.87 10.16 -21.90
CA HIS A 369 25.44 10.05 -22.19
C HIS A 369 25.09 8.62 -22.64
N GLN A 370 24.06 8.06 -22.06
CA GLN A 370 23.55 6.73 -22.38
C GLN A 370 22.08 6.80 -22.77
N ASN A 371 21.64 5.85 -23.59
CA ASN A 371 20.22 5.71 -23.92
C ASN A 371 19.50 4.93 -22.80
N PRO A 372 18.69 5.58 -21.93
CA PRO A 372 18.03 4.91 -20.81
C PRO A 372 17.01 3.86 -21.26
N MET A 373 16.49 3.94 -22.50
CA MET A 373 15.55 2.95 -23.02
C MET A 373 16.20 1.63 -23.43
N ARG A 374 17.50 1.63 -23.63
CA ARG A 374 18.27 0.43 -24.05
C ARG A 374 19.19 -0.09 -22.94
N LEU A 375 19.39 0.71 -21.89
CA LEU A 375 20.24 0.30 -20.77
C LEU A 375 19.46 -0.66 -19.86
N ALA A 376 20.06 -1.79 -19.55
CA ALA A 376 19.59 -2.63 -18.46
C ALA A 376 19.80 -1.87 -17.14
N MET A 377 18.72 -1.36 -16.55
CA MET A 377 18.79 -0.63 -15.29
C MET A 377 19.29 -1.56 -14.19
N PRO A 378 20.33 -1.17 -13.44
CA PRO A 378 20.81 -2.00 -12.34
C PRO A 378 19.71 -2.17 -11.28
N PRO A 379 19.73 -3.28 -10.53
CA PRO A 379 18.85 -3.43 -9.36
C PRO A 379 19.21 -2.36 -8.32
N GLY A 380 18.28 -2.03 -7.46
CA GLY A 380 18.54 -1.22 -6.27
C GLY A 380 19.55 -1.92 -5.35
N PRO A 381 20.12 -1.20 -4.37
CA PRO A 381 21.10 -1.77 -3.46
C PRO A 381 20.50 -2.97 -2.71
N PRO A 382 21.18 -4.13 -2.67
CA PRO A 382 20.70 -5.29 -1.93
C PRO A 382 20.85 -5.07 -0.42
N ILE A 383 20.25 -5.97 0.37
CA ILE A 383 20.47 -6.05 1.82
C ILE A 383 21.96 -6.25 2.10
N THR A 384 22.54 -5.37 2.90
CA THR A 384 23.95 -5.47 3.28
C THR A 384 24.18 -6.61 4.28
N ALA A 385 25.44 -7.09 4.40
CA ALA A 385 25.78 -8.15 5.35
C ALA A 385 25.40 -7.79 6.80
N GLN A 386 25.53 -6.50 7.18
CA GLN A 386 25.17 -6.02 8.52
C GLN A 386 23.64 -6.08 8.82
N LEU A 387 22.82 -5.94 7.77
CA LEU A 387 21.35 -5.96 7.91
C LEU A 387 20.77 -7.35 7.66
N ARG A 388 21.60 -8.34 7.30
CA ARG A 388 21.15 -9.66 6.88
C ARG A 388 20.35 -10.39 7.97
N SER A 389 20.84 -10.41 9.20
CA SER A 389 20.14 -11.08 10.32
C SER A 389 18.79 -10.43 10.59
N ALA A 390 18.73 -9.10 10.70
CA ALA A 390 17.47 -8.38 10.93
C ALA A 390 16.47 -8.56 9.77
N PHE A 391 16.98 -8.63 8.54
CA PHE A 391 16.16 -8.92 7.36
C PHE A 391 15.56 -10.32 7.45
N GLU A 392 16.36 -11.34 7.74
CA GLU A 392 15.90 -12.74 7.83
C GLU A 392 14.89 -12.93 8.96
N GLU A 393 15.11 -12.30 10.12
CA GLU A 393 14.17 -12.31 11.23
C GLU A 393 12.80 -11.73 10.85
N THR A 394 12.77 -10.66 10.06
CA THR A 394 11.54 -10.08 9.54
C THR A 394 10.91 -10.92 8.41
N ALA A 395 11.73 -11.44 7.52
CA ALA A 395 11.28 -12.06 6.27
C ALA A 395 10.77 -13.49 6.46
N GLN A 396 11.41 -14.30 7.31
CA GLN A 396 11.06 -15.71 7.49
C GLN A 396 9.59 -15.95 7.88
N PRO A 397 9.03 -15.27 8.92
CA PRO A 397 7.63 -15.49 9.29
C PRO A 397 6.65 -15.05 8.20
N LEU A 398 6.99 -14.03 7.41
CA LEU A 398 6.16 -13.55 6.31
C LEU A 398 6.17 -14.51 5.12
N PHE A 399 7.32 -15.09 4.78
CA PHE A 399 7.39 -16.13 3.75
C PHE A 399 6.70 -17.40 4.19
N ALA A 400 6.77 -17.80 5.47
CA ALA A 400 6.03 -18.94 5.98
C ALA A 400 4.51 -18.78 5.83
N ARG A 401 3.98 -17.55 5.99
CA ARG A 401 2.56 -17.25 5.73
C ARG A 401 2.20 -17.43 4.26
N LEU A 402 3.04 -17.00 3.33
CA LEU A 402 2.83 -17.22 1.89
C LEU A 402 2.84 -18.72 1.53
N ASP A 403 3.74 -19.50 2.15
CA ASP A 403 3.81 -20.96 1.94
C ASP A 403 2.55 -21.66 2.46
N MET A 404 1.98 -21.21 3.58
CA MET A 404 0.69 -21.75 4.07
C MET A 404 -0.46 -21.45 3.09
N LEU A 405 -0.55 -20.24 2.55
CA LEU A 405 -1.58 -19.89 1.57
C LEU A 405 -1.48 -20.74 0.32
N ARG A 406 -0.29 -20.93 -0.21
CA ARG A 406 -0.06 -21.76 -1.40
C ARG A 406 -0.51 -23.21 -1.18
N ASN A 407 -0.22 -23.79 -0.01
CA ASN A 407 -0.60 -25.16 0.30
C ASN A 407 -2.12 -25.30 0.48
N THR A 408 -2.80 -24.30 1.00
CA THR A 408 -4.25 -24.30 1.16
C THR A 408 -4.97 -24.23 -0.19
N ASP A 409 -4.43 -23.46 -1.15
CA ASP A 409 -4.99 -23.38 -2.50
C ASP A 409 -4.80 -24.67 -3.30
N LEU A 410 -3.68 -25.36 -3.12
CA LEU A 410 -3.44 -26.67 -3.73
C LEU A 410 -4.40 -27.73 -3.18
N ALA A 411 -4.70 -27.72 -1.88
CA ALA A 411 -5.64 -28.64 -1.25
C ALA A 411 -7.11 -28.40 -1.64
N ARG A 412 -7.46 -27.26 -2.23
CA ARG A 412 -8.80 -26.96 -2.75
C ARG A 412 -9.01 -27.39 -4.20
N LEU A 413 -7.95 -27.75 -4.90
CA LEU A 413 -7.96 -28.15 -6.30
C LEU A 413 -7.96 -29.67 -6.49
N ASP A 414 -7.73 -30.45 -5.42
CA ASP A 414 -7.86 -31.90 -5.33
C ASP A 414 -9.24 -32.29 -4.72
#